data_1b8339e6d829afd10a839d0f7d96bbb3
#
_entry.id   1b8339e6d829afd10a839d0f7d96bbb3
#
_cell.length_a   1.000
_cell.length_b   1.000
_cell.length_c   1.000
_cell.angle_alpha   90.00
_cell.angle_beta   90.00
_cell.angle_gamma   90.00
#
_symmetry.space_group_name_H-M   'P 1'
#
loop_
_entity.id
_entity.type
_entity.pdbx_description
1 polymer ?
#
loop_
_entity_poly.entity_id
_entity_poly.type
_entity_poly.pdbx_seq_one_letter_code
_entity_poly.pdbx_strand_id
1 'polypeptide(L)'
;MNQVAVFIDAGYFWVQAGHIVHARPKVRREEVTIDYAALRQEVLDQVTAQFPGTNLLRVYWYDGPGAQGSKTPAHHAIDELDDFKLRLGTRNGVGDQKAVDGLIIADLIGLAQSKAITGAVLVSGDADLTPGVTTAQGLGIRVHLLSMGPASATSPYLRADVDYKAHWADQTVQKFASASVAHVPAVAASAPAAPVAVTAVAVVATAPTDAYADVAAQALRLLGHPATSVVLENGAIPKVADGKLLWVGRRHFGRDLTDLEKRALRKAFKTLLTV
;
A
#
# COMPACT_ATOMS: atom_id res chain seq x y z
N MET A 1 20.39 28.57 -3.71
CA MET A 1 19.58 28.29 -2.51
C MET A 1 19.72 26.82 -2.21
N ASN A 2 20.01 26.46 -0.94
CA ASN A 2 20.10 25.05 -0.55
C ASN A 2 18.70 24.59 -0.14
N GLN A 3 18.06 23.78 -0.96
CA GLN A 3 16.73 23.24 -0.71
C GLN A 3 16.74 21.71 -0.69
N VAL A 4 15.89 21.14 0.13
CA VAL A 4 15.68 19.70 0.28
C VAL A 4 14.23 19.37 -0.03
N ALA A 5 13.98 18.27 -0.72
CA ALA A 5 12.63 17.71 -0.88
C ALA A 5 12.53 16.36 -0.16
N VAL A 6 11.34 16.05 0.31
CA VAL A 6 11.02 14.76 0.93
C VAL A 6 10.08 13.99 0.01
N PHE A 7 10.36 12.71 -0.19
CA PHE A 7 9.62 11.81 -1.07
C PHE A 7 9.08 10.66 -0.24
N ILE A 8 7.78 10.62 0.00
CA ILE A 8 7.13 9.61 0.84
C ILE A 8 6.35 8.64 -0.03
N ASP A 9 6.80 7.39 -0.08
CA ASP A 9 6.03 6.27 -0.60
C ASP A 9 4.94 5.92 0.41
N ALA A 10 3.68 6.27 0.10
CA ALA A 10 2.55 6.02 0.97
C ALA A 10 2.29 4.54 1.20
N GLY A 11 2.58 3.69 0.21
CA GLY A 11 2.45 2.24 0.35
C GLY A 11 3.33 1.69 1.46
N TYR A 12 4.60 2.04 1.42
CA TYR A 12 5.56 1.72 2.47
C TYR A 12 5.16 2.34 3.82
N PHE A 13 4.85 3.64 3.84
CA PHE A 13 4.51 4.38 5.03
C PHE A 13 3.33 3.74 5.80
N TRP A 14 2.21 3.47 5.11
CA TRP A 14 1.02 2.90 5.73
C TRP A 14 1.25 1.48 6.27
N VAL A 15 2.01 0.65 5.55
CA VAL A 15 2.34 -0.70 6.00
C VAL A 15 3.16 -0.66 7.28
N GLN A 16 4.18 0.20 7.33
CA GLN A 16 5.06 0.28 8.50
C GLN A 16 4.38 0.96 9.69
N ALA A 17 3.63 2.05 9.48
CA ALA A 17 2.83 2.68 10.53
C ALA A 17 1.83 1.69 11.15
N GLY A 18 1.13 0.94 10.32
CA GLY A 18 0.22 -0.11 10.76
C GLY A 18 0.92 -1.19 11.58
N HIS A 19 2.07 -1.66 11.11
CA HIS A 19 2.86 -2.66 11.83
C HIS A 19 3.29 -2.17 13.23
N ILE A 20 3.77 -0.92 13.31
CA ILE A 20 4.23 -0.32 14.57
C ILE A 20 3.06 -0.14 15.55
N VAL A 21 1.94 0.40 15.08
CA VAL A 21 0.77 0.73 15.93
C VAL A 21 0.10 -0.53 16.47
N HIS A 22 0.01 -1.59 15.67
CA HIS A 22 -0.72 -2.81 16.03
C HIS A 22 0.17 -4.00 16.40
N ALA A 23 1.50 -3.86 16.30
CA ALA A 23 2.47 -4.94 16.53
C ALA A 23 2.14 -6.25 15.77
N ARG A 24 1.54 -6.13 14.59
CA ARG A 24 1.17 -7.26 13.72
C ARG A 24 1.30 -6.91 12.22
N PRO A 25 1.55 -7.90 11.36
CA PRO A 25 1.58 -7.68 9.91
C PRO A 25 0.17 -7.52 9.33
N LYS A 26 0.10 -7.00 8.09
CA LYS A 26 -1.13 -6.91 7.28
C LYS A 26 -2.25 -6.08 7.93
N VAL A 27 -1.90 -4.97 8.51
CA VAL A 27 -2.84 -3.97 9.00
C VAL A 27 -3.44 -3.21 7.81
N ARG A 28 -4.75 -3.01 7.81
CA ARG A 28 -5.43 -2.20 6.78
C ARG A 28 -5.28 -0.72 7.13
N ARG A 29 -5.30 0.14 6.10
CA ARG A 29 -5.16 1.59 6.31
C ARG A 29 -6.25 2.17 7.22
N GLU A 30 -7.48 1.63 7.14
CA GLU A 30 -8.63 2.06 7.94
C GLU A 30 -8.47 1.75 9.44
N GLU A 31 -7.53 0.87 9.80
CA GLU A 31 -7.21 0.53 11.19
C GLU A 31 -6.18 1.49 11.80
N VAL A 32 -5.64 2.43 11.01
CA VAL A 32 -4.62 3.38 11.45
C VAL A 32 -5.13 4.81 11.26
N THR A 33 -5.03 5.61 12.29
CA THR A 33 -5.30 7.05 12.24
C THR A 33 -3.98 7.79 12.21
N ILE A 34 -3.84 8.75 11.29
CA ILE A 34 -2.68 9.63 11.19
C ILE A 34 -3.07 11.05 11.62
N ASP A 35 -2.32 11.59 12.57
CA ASP A 35 -2.28 13.02 12.83
C ASP A 35 -1.30 13.66 11.83
N TYR A 36 -1.86 14.27 10.80
CA TYR A 36 -1.07 14.85 9.71
C TYR A 36 -0.29 16.10 10.14
N ALA A 37 -0.77 16.86 11.15
CA ALA A 37 -0.04 18.00 11.68
C ALA A 37 1.20 17.54 12.44
N ALA A 38 1.08 16.51 13.28
CA ALA A 38 2.21 15.89 13.97
C ALA A 38 3.18 15.24 12.99
N LEU A 39 2.69 14.55 11.95
CA LEU A 39 3.53 13.99 10.88
C LEU A 39 4.35 15.09 10.18
N ARG A 40 3.70 16.20 9.81
CA ARG A 40 4.39 17.33 9.20
C ARG A 40 5.52 17.85 10.10
N GLN A 41 5.27 17.99 11.40
CA GLN A 41 6.29 18.45 12.34
C GLN A 41 7.47 17.46 12.41
N GLU A 42 7.23 16.15 12.54
CA GLU A 42 8.32 15.16 12.57
C GLU A 42 9.12 15.13 11.26
N VAL A 43 8.49 15.38 10.11
CA VAL A 43 9.20 15.52 8.82
C VAL A 43 10.09 16.78 8.82
N LEU A 44 9.60 17.92 9.32
CA LEU A 44 10.39 19.16 9.41
C LEU A 44 11.58 19.00 10.35
N ASP A 45 11.38 18.37 11.50
CA ASP A 45 12.43 18.10 12.48
C ASP A 45 13.50 17.16 11.87
N GLN A 46 13.07 16.16 11.13
CA GLN A 46 13.96 15.22 10.44
C GLN A 46 14.81 15.91 9.37
N VAL A 47 14.20 16.79 8.55
CA VAL A 47 14.92 17.57 7.53
C VAL A 47 15.94 18.49 8.20
N THR A 48 15.54 19.18 9.24
CA THR A 48 16.44 20.09 10.00
C THR A 48 17.62 19.34 10.59
N ALA A 49 17.41 18.15 11.12
CA ALA A 49 18.47 17.32 11.69
C ALA A 49 19.44 16.76 10.64
N GLN A 50 18.93 16.36 9.48
CA GLN A 50 19.75 15.76 8.43
C GLN A 50 20.41 16.76 7.49
N PHE A 51 19.80 17.91 7.29
CA PHE A 51 20.26 18.97 6.40
C PHE A 51 20.26 20.34 7.10
N PRO A 52 21.13 20.53 8.09
CA PRO A 52 21.16 21.80 8.84
C PRO A 52 21.46 22.98 7.91
N GLY A 53 20.73 24.07 8.09
CA GLY A 53 20.88 25.29 7.29
C GLY A 53 20.31 25.21 5.87
N THR A 54 19.50 24.20 5.57
CA THR A 54 18.74 24.10 4.31
C THR A 54 17.26 24.40 4.54
N ASN A 55 16.57 24.80 3.48
CA ASN A 55 15.13 25.00 3.51
C ASN A 55 14.40 23.78 2.91
N LEU A 56 13.26 23.41 3.49
CA LEU A 56 12.37 22.44 2.87
C LEU A 56 11.75 23.08 1.63
N LEU A 57 11.95 22.48 0.46
CA LEU A 57 11.23 22.84 -0.75
C LEU A 57 9.78 22.35 -0.65
N ARG A 58 9.61 21.05 -0.35
CA ARG A 58 8.31 20.37 -0.37
C ARG A 58 8.41 18.94 0.11
N VAL A 59 7.28 18.42 0.63
CA VAL A 59 7.06 16.99 0.88
C VAL A 59 6.16 16.45 -0.23
N TYR A 60 6.62 15.49 -1.00
CA TYR A 60 5.81 14.78 -1.98
C TYR A 60 5.28 13.49 -1.37
N TRP A 61 3.98 13.33 -1.40
CA TRP A 61 3.27 12.14 -0.94
C TRP A 61 2.79 11.34 -2.15
N TYR A 62 3.39 10.19 -2.38
CA TYR A 62 3.08 9.33 -3.54
C TYR A 62 2.16 8.20 -3.13
N ASP A 63 0.99 8.14 -3.72
CA ASP A 63 0.01 7.08 -3.44
C ASP A 63 -0.69 6.60 -4.71
N GLY A 64 -1.37 5.47 -4.62
CA GLY A 64 -2.31 5.04 -5.64
C GLY A 64 -3.67 5.69 -5.44
N PRO A 65 -4.44 5.94 -6.52
CA PRO A 65 -5.79 6.46 -6.39
C PRO A 65 -6.69 5.47 -5.66
N GLY A 66 -7.73 5.97 -5.00
CA GLY A 66 -8.78 5.19 -4.38
C GLY A 66 -9.62 4.40 -5.39
N ALA A 67 -10.74 3.85 -4.94
CA ALA A 67 -11.66 3.13 -5.81
C ALA A 67 -12.12 4.05 -6.96
N GLN A 68 -12.23 3.50 -8.17
CA GLN A 68 -12.66 4.23 -9.39
C GLN A 68 -11.81 5.48 -9.71
N GLY A 69 -10.56 5.54 -9.24
CA GLY A 69 -9.68 6.68 -9.48
C GLY A 69 -9.93 7.90 -8.59
N SER A 70 -10.83 7.82 -7.62
CA SER A 70 -11.16 8.92 -6.72
C SER A 70 -10.07 9.17 -5.67
N LYS A 71 -10.06 10.37 -5.07
CA LYS A 71 -9.28 10.65 -3.88
C LYS A 71 -9.94 10.01 -2.65
N THR A 72 -9.11 9.53 -1.73
CA THR A 72 -9.54 9.02 -0.43
C THR A 72 -9.59 10.15 0.61
N PRO A 73 -10.23 9.98 1.78
CA PRO A 73 -10.14 10.97 2.87
C PRO A 73 -8.69 11.31 3.27
N ALA A 74 -7.80 10.32 3.28
CA ALA A 74 -6.38 10.54 3.53
C ALA A 74 -5.73 11.45 2.46
N HIS A 75 -6.10 11.29 1.18
CA HIS A 75 -5.63 12.15 0.10
C HIS A 75 -6.09 13.59 0.26
N HIS A 76 -7.34 13.81 0.69
CA HIS A 76 -7.83 15.17 0.97
C HIS A 76 -7.08 15.80 2.14
N ALA A 77 -6.81 15.05 3.21
CA ALA A 77 -6.02 15.55 4.32
C ALA A 77 -4.58 15.95 3.91
N ILE A 78 -3.96 15.20 3.01
CA ILE A 78 -2.64 15.56 2.45
C ILE A 78 -2.73 16.81 1.55
N ASP A 79 -3.79 16.97 0.77
CA ASP A 79 -3.96 18.17 -0.09
C ASP A 79 -4.11 19.47 0.72
N GLU A 80 -4.71 19.38 1.91
CA GLU A 80 -4.92 20.53 2.82
C GLU A 80 -3.70 20.84 3.71
N LEU A 81 -2.68 19.98 3.68
CA LEU A 81 -1.52 20.12 4.55
C LEU A 81 -0.45 21.00 3.89
N ASP A 82 -0.02 22.04 4.60
CA ASP A 82 1.06 22.92 4.15
C ASP A 82 2.34 22.14 3.87
N ASP A 83 3.10 22.58 2.89
CA ASP A 83 4.33 21.99 2.38
C ASP A 83 4.14 20.62 1.67
N PHE A 84 2.98 19.99 1.75
CA PHE A 84 2.73 18.70 1.12
C PHE A 84 2.17 18.83 -0.30
N LYS A 85 2.52 17.87 -1.14
CA LYS A 85 2.01 17.74 -2.50
C LYS A 85 1.67 16.28 -2.79
N LEU A 86 0.38 16.01 -2.93
CA LEU A 86 -0.10 14.68 -3.34
C LEU A 86 0.27 14.39 -4.79
N ARG A 87 0.79 13.20 -5.03
CA ARG A 87 1.12 12.63 -6.33
C ARG A 87 0.43 11.27 -6.46
N LEU A 88 -0.58 11.19 -7.29
CA LEU A 88 -1.30 9.94 -7.49
C LEU A 88 -0.76 9.20 -8.71
N GLY A 89 -0.39 7.94 -8.49
CA GLY A 89 -0.11 7.00 -9.56
C GLY A 89 -1.37 6.67 -10.37
N THR A 90 -1.21 5.78 -11.33
CA THR A 90 -2.33 5.27 -12.14
C THR A 90 -2.74 3.88 -11.65
N ARG A 91 -3.99 3.50 -11.90
CA ARG A 91 -4.43 2.09 -11.81
C ARG A 91 -4.48 1.50 -13.22
N ASN A 92 -3.97 0.27 -13.36
CA ASN A 92 -4.22 -0.48 -14.57
C ASN A 92 -5.67 -1.00 -14.59
N GLY A 93 -6.13 -1.49 -15.75
CA GLY A 93 -7.48 -2.06 -15.91
C GLY A 93 -7.79 -3.28 -15.02
N VAL A 94 -6.77 -3.84 -14.33
CA VAL A 94 -6.87 -4.96 -13.37
C VAL A 94 -6.96 -4.46 -11.92
N GLY A 95 -6.82 -3.13 -11.71
CA GLY A 95 -6.92 -2.50 -10.38
C GLY A 95 -5.62 -2.46 -9.57
N ASP A 96 -4.50 -2.93 -10.14
CA ASP A 96 -3.20 -2.81 -9.49
C ASP A 96 -2.68 -1.38 -9.59
N GLN A 97 -2.12 -0.87 -8.50
CA GLN A 97 -1.43 0.41 -8.49
C GLN A 97 -0.14 0.28 -9.32
N LYS A 98 0.01 1.16 -10.30
CA LYS A 98 1.21 1.26 -11.12
C LYS A 98 1.71 2.69 -11.15
N ALA A 99 2.99 2.82 -11.48
CA ALA A 99 3.66 4.08 -11.71
C ALA A 99 3.93 4.95 -10.47
N VAL A 100 3.69 4.49 -9.23
CA VAL A 100 4.09 5.26 -8.03
C VAL A 100 5.60 5.40 -7.99
N ASP A 101 6.33 4.30 -8.13
CA ASP A 101 7.81 4.29 -8.15
C ASP A 101 8.35 5.11 -9.32
N GLY A 102 7.73 5.00 -10.49
CA GLY A 102 8.07 5.81 -11.65
C GLY A 102 7.88 7.30 -11.43
N LEU A 103 6.84 7.72 -10.67
CA LEU A 103 6.63 9.12 -10.30
C LEU A 103 7.69 9.61 -9.31
N ILE A 104 8.04 8.79 -8.31
CA ILE A 104 9.11 9.12 -7.34
C ILE A 104 10.43 9.32 -8.09
N ILE A 105 10.80 8.39 -8.96
CA ILE A 105 12.02 8.46 -9.77
C ILE A 105 12.02 9.69 -10.66
N ALA A 106 10.92 9.95 -11.37
CA ALA A 106 10.81 11.08 -12.30
C ALA A 106 10.92 12.42 -11.57
N ASP A 107 10.23 12.59 -10.44
CA ASP A 107 10.28 13.83 -9.66
C ASP A 107 11.67 14.02 -9.02
N LEU A 108 12.29 12.97 -8.48
CA LEU A 108 13.62 13.01 -7.89
C LEU A 108 14.67 13.45 -8.91
N ILE A 109 14.69 12.82 -10.10
CA ILE A 109 15.59 13.17 -11.19
C ILE A 109 15.28 14.56 -11.74
N GLY A 110 14.01 14.91 -11.93
CA GLY A 110 13.59 16.21 -12.46
C GLY A 110 14.00 17.37 -11.56
N LEU A 111 13.86 17.23 -10.23
CA LEU A 111 14.29 18.24 -9.26
C LEU A 111 15.82 18.35 -9.19
N ALA A 112 16.53 17.24 -9.33
CA ALA A 112 17.99 17.22 -9.40
C ALA A 112 18.48 17.92 -10.68
N GLN A 113 17.93 17.59 -11.84
CA GLN A 113 18.28 18.19 -13.15
C GLN A 113 18.01 19.70 -13.19
N SER A 114 16.88 20.13 -12.67
CA SER A 114 16.52 21.56 -12.57
C SER A 114 17.30 22.33 -11.51
N LYS A 115 18.16 21.64 -10.74
CA LYS A 115 18.91 22.20 -9.59
C LYS A 115 18.00 22.87 -8.55
N ALA A 116 16.76 22.41 -8.46
CA ALA A 116 15.79 22.91 -7.48
C ALA A 116 16.09 22.42 -6.07
N ILE A 117 16.80 21.30 -5.93
CA ILE A 117 17.20 20.71 -4.66
C ILE A 117 18.70 20.38 -4.63
N THR A 118 19.29 20.39 -3.44
CA THR A 118 20.65 19.93 -3.16
C THR A 118 20.66 18.62 -2.38
N GLY A 119 19.52 18.20 -1.88
CA GLY A 119 19.33 16.94 -1.16
C GLY A 119 17.90 16.45 -1.23
N ALA A 120 17.73 15.17 -0.96
CA ALA A 120 16.46 14.47 -0.93
C ALA A 120 16.40 13.57 0.31
N VAL A 121 15.22 13.49 0.95
CA VAL A 121 14.90 12.46 1.95
C VAL A 121 13.89 11.52 1.31
N LEU A 122 14.22 10.24 1.21
CA LEU A 122 13.38 9.19 0.66
C LEU A 122 12.82 8.33 1.79
N VAL A 123 11.49 8.28 1.93
CA VAL A 123 10.77 7.42 2.88
C VAL A 123 10.18 6.25 2.10
N SER A 124 10.94 5.19 1.93
CA SER A 124 10.55 3.96 1.24
C SER A 124 11.47 2.80 1.63
N GLY A 125 11.09 1.59 1.28
CA GLY A 125 11.89 0.38 1.43
C GLY A 125 12.15 -0.34 0.11
N ASP A 126 11.68 0.18 -1.01
CA ASP A 126 11.65 -0.52 -2.28
C ASP A 126 12.98 -0.43 -3.05
N ALA A 127 13.51 -1.59 -3.45
CA ALA A 127 14.70 -1.69 -4.29
C ALA A 127 14.53 -1.06 -5.67
N ASP A 128 13.31 -1.02 -6.20
CA ASP A 128 13.03 -0.52 -7.55
C ASP A 128 13.30 0.99 -7.67
N LEU A 129 13.47 1.70 -6.55
CA LEU A 129 13.87 3.11 -6.52
C LEU A 129 15.39 3.32 -6.68
N THR A 130 16.21 2.28 -6.54
CA THR A 130 17.68 2.36 -6.63
C THR A 130 18.19 3.05 -7.91
N PRO A 131 17.66 2.75 -9.12
CA PRO A 131 18.12 3.45 -10.34
C PRO A 131 17.85 4.96 -10.31
N GLY A 132 16.75 5.40 -9.70
CA GLY A 132 16.43 6.80 -9.51
C GLY A 132 17.40 7.49 -8.55
N VAL A 133 17.72 6.82 -7.43
CA VAL A 133 18.68 7.29 -6.43
C VAL A 133 20.06 7.52 -7.05
N THR A 134 20.62 6.50 -7.71
CA THR A 134 21.95 6.58 -8.32
C THR A 134 22.03 7.63 -9.43
N THR A 135 20.96 7.78 -10.22
CA THR A 135 20.87 8.83 -11.25
C THR A 135 20.86 10.22 -10.62
N ALA A 136 20.07 10.43 -9.57
CA ALA A 136 19.99 11.72 -8.88
C ALA A 136 21.33 12.09 -8.19
N GLN A 137 22.01 11.12 -7.59
CA GLN A 137 23.36 11.29 -7.04
C GLN A 137 24.37 11.68 -8.14
N GLY A 138 24.27 11.08 -9.32
CA GLY A 138 25.08 11.46 -10.48
C GLY A 138 24.86 12.90 -10.95
N LEU A 139 23.70 13.50 -10.62
CA LEU A 139 23.39 14.90 -10.84
C LEU A 139 23.84 15.83 -9.69
N GLY A 140 24.52 15.30 -8.68
CA GLY A 140 25.17 16.05 -7.61
C GLY A 140 24.32 16.33 -6.38
N ILE A 141 23.16 15.67 -6.21
CA ILE A 141 22.38 15.77 -4.96
C ILE A 141 22.70 14.63 -4.00
N ARG A 142 22.49 14.86 -2.70
CA ARG A 142 22.60 13.82 -1.68
C ARG A 142 21.22 13.19 -1.44
N VAL A 143 21.14 11.87 -1.42
CA VAL A 143 19.92 11.13 -1.14
C VAL A 143 20.03 10.42 0.21
N HIS A 144 19.17 10.81 1.15
CA HIS A 144 19.08 10.22 2.47
C HIS A 144 17.87 9.29 2.53
N LEU A 145 18.04 8.11 3.07
CA LEU A 145 16.96 7.17 3.32
C LEU A 145 16.45 7.36 4.75
N LEU A 146 15.15 7.50 4.90
CA LEU A 146 14.47 7.48 6.17
C LEU A 146 13.58 6.25 6.24
N SER A 147 14.01 5.28 7.01
CA SER A 147 13.29 4.02 7.21
C SER A 147 12.44 4.04 8.48
N MET A 148 11.45 3.15 8.56
CA MET A 148 10.62 2.90 9.74
C MET A 148 10.21 1.42 9.79
N GLY A 149 9.83 0.92 10.96
CA GLY A 149 9.49 -0.48 11.16
C GLY A 149 10.72 -1.41 11.16
N PRO A 150 10.56 -2.73 10.94
CA PRO A 150 11.63 -3.69 11.04
C PRO A 150 12.66 -3.50 9.92
N ALA A 151 13.92 -3.85 10.19
CA ALA A 151 15.01 -3.75 9.20
C ALA A 151 14.72 -4.49 7.88
N SER A 152 13.96 -5.58 7.94
CA SER A 152 13.52 -6.35 6.77
C SER A 152 12.52 -5.61 5.87
N ALA A 153 11.94 -4.51 6.34
CA ALA A 153 11.03 -3.68 5.56
C ALA A 153 11.74 -2.79 4.53
N THR A 154 13.06 -2.73 4.60
CA THR A 154 13.87 -1.90 3.71
C THR A 154 14.87 -2.78 2.95
N SER A 155 14.86 -2.67 1.63
CA SER A 155 15.79 -3.39 0.76
C SER A 155 17.25 -3.11 1.12
N PRO A 156 18.10 -4.15 1.26
CA PRO A 156 19.52 -3.96 1.47
C PRO A 156 20.21 -3.24 0.29
N TYR A 157 19.70 -3.40 -0.94
CA TYR A 157 20.22 -2.72 -2.12
C TYR A 157 19.97 -1.21 -2.04
N LEU A 158 18.73 -0.78 -1.83
CA LEU A 158 18.41 0.64 -1.63
C LEU A 158 19.21 1.24 -0.48
N ARG A 159 19.31 0.50 0.64
CA ARG A 159 20.06 0.93 1.82
C ARG A 159 21.56 1.08 1.54
N ALA A 160 22.14 0.29 0.62
CA ALA A 160 23.56 0.37 0.25
C ALA A 160 23.88 1.62 -0.58
N ASP A 161 22.96 2.01 -1.47
CA ASP A 161 23.18 3.04 -2.47
C ASP A 161 22.93 4.47 -2.00
N VAL A 162 22.17 4.67 -0.92
CA VAL A 162 21.92 6.02 -0.36
C VAL A 162 23.11 6.59 0.39
N ASP A 163 23.26 7.91 0.41
CA ASP A 163 24.35 8.61 1.08
C ASP A 163 24.28 8.56 2.61
N TYR A 164 23.06 8.58 3.14
CA TYR A 164 22.81 8.58 4.59
C TYR A 164 21.57 7.75 4.95
N LYS A 165 21.60 7.12 6.11
CA LYS A 165 20.55 6.23 6.58
C LYS A 165 20.05 6.71 7.94
N ALA A 166 18.79 7.11 7.99
CA ALA A 166 18.08 7.42 9.22
C ALA A 166 16.95 6.41 9.46
N HIS A 167 16.48 6.37 10.68
CA HIS A 167 15.40 5.50 11.08
C HIS A 167 14.50 6.21 12.09
N TRP A 168 13.21 6.25 11.83
CA TRP A 168 12.23 6.64 12.83
C TRP A 168 11.98 5.47 13.77
N ALA A 169 12.31 5.66 15.04
CA ALA A 169 11.96 4.71 16.09
C ALA A 169 10.43 4.59 16.23
N ASP A 170 9.96 3.47 16.77
CA ASP A 170 8.53 3.23 16.96
C ASP A 170 7.85 4.36 17.76
N GLN A 171 8.52 4.90 18.79
CA GLN A 171 8.02 6.02 19.59
C GLN A 171 7.86 7.31 18.76
N THR A 172 8.71 7.54 17.76
CA THR A 172 8.57 8.68 16.85
C THR A 172 7.33 8.51 15.97
N VAL A 173 7.14 7.32 15.42
CA VAL A 173 5.95 7.01 14.58
C VAL A 173 4.66 7.11 15.40
N GLN A 174 4.67 6.67 16.65
CA GLN A 174 3.52 6.74 17.57
C GLN A 174 3.11 8.17 17.97
N LYS A 175 3.94 9.19 17.71
CA LYS A 175 3.54 10.60 17.89
C LYS A 175 2.49 11.03 16.87
N PHE A 176 2.52 10.47 15.67
CA PHE A 176 1.61 10.84 14.57
C PHE A 176 0.73 9.68 14.08
N ALA A 177 0.97 8.45 14.50
CA ALA A 177 0.18 7.28 14.11
C ALA A 177 -0.39 6.57 15.33
N SER A 178 -1.69 6.25 15.28
CA SER A 178 -2.40 5.55 16.36
C SER A 178 -3.39 4.53 15.79
N ALA A 179 -3.86 3.60 16.63
CA ALA A 179 -4.93 2.70 16.24
C ALA A 179 -6.23 3.47 16.04
N SER A 180 -6.90 3.24 14.91
CA SER A 180 -8.25 3.77 14.74
C SER A 180 -9.17 3.16 15.79
N VAL A 181 -9.80 4.01 16.58
CA VAL A 181 -10.89 3.58 17.44
C VAL A 181 -12.06 3.24 16.51
N ALA A 182 -12.43 1.96 16.43
CA ALA A 182 -13.60 1.56 15.68
C ALA A 182 -14.78 2.41 16.17
N HIS A 183 -15.32 3.24 15.29
CA HIS A 183 -16.54 3.97 15.58
C HIS A 183 -17.66 2.92 15.69
N VAL A 184 -17.94 2.44 16.91
CA VAL A 184 -19.15 1.70 17.20
C VAL A 184 -20.26 2.72 17.01
N PRO A 185 -21.16 2.57 16.02
CA PRO A 185 -22.28 3.49 15.89
C PRO A 185 -23.04 3.45 17.22
N ALA A 186 -23.20 4.62 17.85
CA ALA A 186 -23.98 4.76 19.07
C ALA A 186 -25.38 4.25 18.79
N VAL A 187 -25.69 3.05 19.24
CA VAL A 187 -27.06 2.52 19.27
C VAL A 187 -27.80 3.39 20.29
N ALA A 188 -28.73 4.19 19.79
CA ALA A 188 -29.62 4.99 20.63
C ALA A 188 -30.20 4.07 21.70
N ALA A 189 -30.00 4.46 22.96
CA ALA A 189 -30.53 3.76 24.12
C ALA A 189 -32.07 3.80 24.10
N SER A 190 -32.68 2.70 23.75
CA SER A 190 -34.08 2.43 24.10
C SER A 190 -34.10 1.37 25.19
N ALA A 191 -34.93 1.64 26.21
CA ALA A 191 -35.06 1.01 27.51
C ALA A 191 -35.33 -0.52 27.50
N PRO A 192 -35.23 -1.21 28.65
CA PRO A 192 -34.96 -2.64 28.70
C PRO A 192 -36.25 -3.49 28.60
N ALA A 193 -36.17 -4.54 27.81
CA ALA A 193 -37.08 -5.68 27.88
C ALA A 193 -36.24 -6.97 28.12
N ALA A 194 -36.79 -7.82 28.97
CA ALA A 194 -36.24 -8.98 29.64
C ALA A 194 -35.68 -10.10 28.71
N PRO A 195 -34.90 -11.06 29.26
CA PRO A 195 -34.05 -11.94 28.48
C PRO A 195 -34.79 -13.12 27.89
N VAL A 196 -34.59 -13.33 26.59
CA VAL A 196 -34.86 -14.63 25.96
C VAL A 196 -33.54 -15.16 25.42
N ALA A 197 -33.10 -16.28 25.97
CA ALA A 197 -31.94 -16.99 25.49
C ALA A 197 -32.22 -17.56 24.10
N VAL A 198 -31.47 -17.08 23.09
CA VAL A 198 -31.41 -17.74 21.78
C VAL A 198 -29.93 -17.97 21.44
N THR A 199 -29.58 -19.22 21.40
CA THR A 199 -28.29 -19.75 20.95
C THR A 199 -28.02 -19.29 19.51
N ALA A 200 -27.12 -18.33 19.30
CA ALA A 200 -26.72 -17.90 17.97
C ALA A 200 -25.74 -18.93 17.40
N VAL A 201 -26.24 -19.82 16.56
CA VAL A 201 -25.41 -20.59 15.63
C VAL A 201 -24.98 -19.63 14.52
N ALA A 202 -23.67 -19.33 14.45
CA ALA A 202 -23.08 -18.59 13.36
C ALA A 202 -23.20 -19.42 12.08
N VAL A 203 -24.18 -19.13 11.25
CA VAL A 203 -24.27 -19.66 9.88
C VAL A 203 -23.25 -18.93 9.04
N VAL A 204 -22.10 -19.55 8.87
CA VAL A 204 -21.17 -19.21 7.78
C VAL A 204 -21.87 -19.63 6.50
N ALA A 205 -22.42 -18.68 5.76
CA ALA A 205 -22.98 -18.93 4.44
C ALA A 205 -21.83 -19.28 3.49
N THR A 206 -21.53 -20.57 3.36
CA THR A 206 -20.69 -21.10 2.27
C THR A 206 -21.51 -20.99 0.98
N ALA A 207 -20.96 -20.29 -0.03
CA ALA A 207 -21.58 -20.26 -1.34
C ALA A 207 -21.72 -21.69 -1.88
N PRO A 208 -22.77 -22.01 -2.66
CA PRO A 208 -22.97 -23.33 -3.25
C PRO A 208 -21.74 -23.75 -4.06
N THR A 209 -21.40 -25.02 -4.02
CA THR A 209 -20.25 -25.60 -4.74
C THR A 209 -20.29 -25.31 -6.25
N ASP A 210 -21.48 -25.16 -6.82
CA ASP A 210 -21.70 -24.86 -8.23
C ASP A 210 -21.21 -23.45 -8.62
N ALA A 211 -21.32 -22.45 -7.72
CA ALA A 211 -20.88 -21.09 -8.00
C ALA A 211 -19.35 -20.99 -8.21
N TYR A 212 -18.56 -21.81 -7.53
CA TYR A 212 -17.11 -21.82 -7.73
C TYR A 212 -16.72 -22.48 -9.05
N ALA A 213 -17.47 -23.47 -9.50
CA ALA A 213 -17.27 -24.11 -10.80
C ALA A 213 -17.59 -23.14 -11.95
N ASP A 214 -18.66 -22.38 -11.84
CA ASP A 214 -19.06 -21.37 -12.83
C ASP A 214 -18.02 -20.25 -12.94
N VAL A 215 -17.53 -19.73 -11.81
CA VAL A 215 -16.46 -18.71 -11.76
C VAL A 215 -15.19 -19.24 -12.38
N ALA A 216 -14.81 -20.49 -12.11
CA ALA A 216 -13.62 -21.12 -12.66
C ALA A 216 -13.73 -21.30 -14.19
N ALA A 217 -14.89 -21.73 -14.68
CA ALA A 217 -15.17 -21.86 -16.10
C ALA A 217 -15.15 -20.50 -16.83
N GLN A 218 -15.71 -19.46 -16.21
CA GLN A 218 -15.66 -18.09 -16.73
C GLN A 218 -14.23 -17.55 -16.79
N ALA A 219 -13.42 -17.78 -15.76
CA ALA A 219 -12.03 -17.37 -15.74
C ALA A 219 -11.23 -18.05 -16.86
N LEU A 220 -11.48 -19.34 -17.10
CA LEU A 220 -10.83 -20.09 -18.16
C LEU A 220 -11.17 -19.55 -19.56
N ARG A 221 -12.45 -19.23 -19.82
CA ARG A 221 -12.88 -18.60 -21.10
C ARG A 221 -12.20 -17.24 -21.33
N LEU A 222 -12.04 -16.43 -20.27
CA LEU A 222 -11.40 -15.13 -20.35
C LEU A 222 -9.87 -15.18 -20.55
N LEU A 223 -9.25 -16.34 -20.33
CA LEU A 223 -7.84 -16.57 -20.68
C LEU A 223 -7.64 -16.84 -22.18
N GLY A 224 -8.71 -17.00 -22.94
CA GLY A 224 -8.66 -17.09 -24.40
C GLY A 224 -8.11 -18.43 -24.95
N HIS A 225 -7.96 -19.44 -24.10
CA HIS A 225 -7.38 -20.72 -24.45
C HIS A 225 -8.31 -21.88 -24.14
N PRO A 226 -8.27 -22.97 -24.91
CA PRO A 226 -8.86 -24.23 -24.48
C PRO A 226 -8.20 -24.72 -23.18
N ALA A 227 -8.92 -25.43 -22.34
CA ALA A 227 -8.47 -25.89 -21.02
C ALA A 227 -7.08 -26.60 -21.04
N THR A 228 -6.73 -27.20 -22.16
CA THR A 228 -5.47 -27.92 -22.41
C THR A 228 -4.23 -27.00 -22.52
N SER A 229 -4.37 -25.68 -22.61
CA SER A 229 -3.25 -24.77 -22.79
C SER A 229 -2.74 -24.12 -21.48
N VAL A 230 -3.49 -24.27 -20.39
CA VAL A 230 -3.02 -23.83 -19.05
C VAL A 230 -2.32 -25.01 -18.38
N VAL A 231 -1.01 -25.07 -18.53
CA VAL A 231 -0.18 -26.13 -17.90
C VAL A 231 0.07 -25.70 -16.43
N LEU A 232 -0.18 -26.63 -15.50
CA LEU A 232 0.16 -26.41 -14.09
C LEU A 232 1.69 -26.41 -13.90
N GLU A 233 2.24 -25.35 -13.37
CA GLU A 233 3.66 -25.25 -13.01
C GLU A 233 3.89 -25.95 -11.66
N ASN A 234 4.53 -27.11 -11.65
CA ASN A 234 4.74 -27.92 -10.44
C ASN A 234 3.45 -28.19 -9.63
N GLY A 235 2.32 -28.40 -10.30
CA GLY A 235 1.02 -28.59 -9.66
C GLY A 235 0.35 -27.29 -9.15
N ALA A 236 0.95 -26.13 -9.38
CA ALA A 236 0.38 -24.82 -9.07
C ALA A 236 -0.24 -24.16 -10.32
N ILE A 237 -1.26 -23.34 -10.12
CA ILE A 237 -1.85 -22.51 -11.17
C ILE A 237 -0.87 -21.38 -11.50
N PRO A 238 -0.52 -21.13 -12.78
CA PRO A 238 0.34 -20.01 -13.16
C PRO A 238 -0.18 -18.69 -12.64
N LYS A 239 0.71 -17.78 -12.23
CA LYS A 239 0.34 -16.49 -11.58
C LYS A 239 -0.70 -15.69 -12.39
N VAL A 240 -0.56 -15.66 -13.71
CA VAL A 240 -1.49 -14.94 -14.60
C VAL A 240 -2.89 -15.56 -14.55
N ALA A 241 -2.98 -16.90 -14.59
CA ALA A 241 -4.25 -17.62 -14.51
C ALA A 241 -4.89 -17.50 -13.11
N ASP A 242 -4.08 -17.61 -12.04
CA ASP A 242 -4.55 -17.43 -10.66
C ASP A 242 -5.07 -16.01 -10.42
N GLY A 243 -4.36 -15.00 -10.90
CA GLY A 243 -4.81 -13.60 -10.83
C GLY A 243 -6.15 -13.38 -11.52
N LYS A 244 -6.33 -13.95 -12.72
CA LYS A 244 -7.59 -13.86 -13.48
C LYS A 244 -8.74 -14.59 -12.77
N LEU A 245 -8.48 -15.79 -12.25
CA LEU A 245 -9.44 -16.58 -11.48
C LEU A 245 -9.97 -15.80 -10.27
N LEU A 246 -9.07 -15.24 -9.45
CA LEU A 246 -9.44 -14.49 -8.27
C LEU A 246 -10.14 -13.16 -8.61
N TRP A 247 -9.80 -12.52 -9.73
CA TRP A 247 -10.48 -11.33 -10.23
C TRP A 247 -11.93 -11.66 -10.63
N VAL A 248 -12.17 -12.71 -11.38
CA VAL A 248 -13.54 -13.17 -11.76
C VAL A 248 -14.34 -13.48 -10.50
N GLY A 249 -13.72 -14.17 -9.52
CA GLY A 249 -14.38 -14.49 -8.25
C GLY A 249 -14.83 -13.23 -7.48
N ARG A 250 -13.97 -12.23 -7.33
CA ARG A 250 -14.34 -10.96 -6.69
C ARG A 250 -15.50 -10.27 -7.42
N ARG A 251 -15.48 -10.27 -8.75
CA ARG A 251 -16.55 -9.68 -9.55
C ARG A 251 -17.87 -10.44 -9.43
N HIS A 252 -17.82 -11.76 -9.37
CA HIS A 252 -19.00 -12.60 -9.23
C HIS A 252 -19.67 -12.45 -7.86
N PHE A 253 -18.87 -12.42 -6.79
CA PHE A 253 -19.39 -12.28 -5.41
C PHE A 253 -19.57 -10.82 -4.97
N GLY A 254 -19.15 -9.84 -5.76
CA GLY A 254 -19.29 -8.40 -5.47
C GLY A 254 -18.48 -7.91 -4.26
N ARG A 255 -17.52 -8.71 -3.76
CA ARG A 255 -16.69 -8.44 -2.58
C ARG A 255 -15.35 -9.17 -2.64
N ASP A 256 -14.46 -8.83 -1.72
CA ASP A 256 -13.20 -9.58 -1.57
C ASP A 256 -13.46 -11.02 -1.11
N LEU A 257 -12.62 -11.90 -1.63
CA LEU A 257 -12.70 -13.34 -1.36
C LEU A 257 -12.00 -13.69 -0.06
N THR A 258 -12.64 -14.49 0.76
CA THR A 258 -12.01 -15.13 1.93
C THR A 258 -10.97 -16.15 1.48
N ASP A 259 -10.05 -16.54 2.38
CA ASP A 259 -9.03 -17.54 2.03
C ASP A 259 -9.62 -18.92 1.75
N LEU A 260 -10.76 -19.24 2.37
CA LEU A 260 -11.51 -20.47 2.04
C LEU A 260 -12.08 -20.44 0.62
N GLU A 261 -12.65 -19.31 0.20
CA GLU A 261 -13.18 -19.12 -1.15
C GLU A 261 -12.08 -19.13 -2.20
N LYS A 262 -10.93 -18.51 -1.93
CA LYS A 262 -9.76 -18.58 -2.81
C LYS A 262 -9.28 -20.03 -3.01
N ARG A 263 -9.27 -20.83 -1.92
CA ARG A 263 -8.91 -22.25 -1.99
C ARG A 263 -9.94 -23.05 -2.78
N ALA A 264 -11.24 -22.80 -2.56
CA ALA A 264 -12.33 -23.46 -3.28
C ALA A 264 -12.28 -23.15 -4.79
N LEU A 265 -12.09 -21.88 -5.16
CA LEU A 265 -11.92 -21.45 -6.56
C LEU A 265 -10.71 -22.11 -7.23
N ARG A 266 -9.56 -22.14 -6.57
CA ARG A 266 -8.36 -22.82 -7.09
C ARG A 266 -8.59 -24.32 -7.27
N LYS A 267 -9.30 -24.96 -6.35
CA LYS A 267 -9.67 -26.38 -6.47
C LYS A 267 -10.57 -26.61 -7.67
N ALA A 268 -11.64 -25.83 -7.81
CA ALA A 268 -12.57 -25.92 -8.96
C ALA A 268 -11.84 -25.67 -10.29
N PHE A 269 -10.95 -24.69 -10.35
CA PHE A 269 -10.17 -24.37 -11.54
C PHE A 269 -9.23 -25.53 -11.94
N LYS A 270 -8.53 -26.13 -10.97
CA LYS A 270 -7.68 -27.30 -11.22
C LYS A 270 -8.47 -28.50 -11.74
N THR A 271 -9.67 -28.72 -11.20
CA THR A 271 -10.55 -29.80 -11.67
C THR A 271 -10.90 -29.63 -13.16
N LEU A 272 -11.11 -28.41 -13.64
CA LEU A 272 -11.40 -28.12 -15.05
C LEU A 272 -10.17 -28.29 -15.98
N LEU A 273 -8.95 -28.25 -15.43
CA LEU A 273 -7.72 -28.45 -16.19
C LEU A 273 -7.32 -29.94 -16.32
N THR A 274 -7.92 -30.81 -15.50
CA THR A 274 -7.60 -32.26 -15.45
C THR A 274 -8.63 -33.10 -16.18
N VAL A 275 -9.63 -32.50 -16.81
CA VAL A 275 -10.60 -33.16 -17.72
C VAL A 275 -10.22 -32.88 -19.16
#